data_89c864abdb99cc8496ab0bb8bb79cc24
#
_entry.id   89c864abdb99cc8496ab0bb8bb79cc24
#
_cell.length_a   1.000
_cell.length_b   1.000
_cell.length_c   1.000
_cell.angle_alpha   90.00
_cell.angle_beta   90.00
_cell.angle_gamma   90.00
#
_symmetry.space_group_name_H-M   'P 1'
#
loop_
_entity.id
_entity.type
_entity.pdbx_description
1 polymer ?
#
loop_
_entity_poly.entity_id
_entity_poly.type
_entity_poly.pdbx_seq_one_letter_code
_entity_poly.pdbx_strand_id
1 'polypeptide(L)'
;MTSTAPATTLTPAETSRLAHAVVDEIEKVVVGRRRSLELVLLEDVPGLGKTMMARCFSQALGLSFRRVQFTPDLLPADITGISVYDPGARTFEFRPGPVFTQLLLADEINRTPPKTQAALLEAMAEEQVSSDGETRPLPQPFVVLATDNPIEYEGTYALPEAQLDRFLLRVSLGYLSLDDEQELLARRLRHGWAPPELSAVVDAATVIAMRESIELVQVEPSVLRYAATLVHASREHPQVTVGASPRGGLALIAMARGQAVLERRDFVTPEDVKAVAVPALAHRISLRPELWVRKVTSADVVADLLRSVEVPH
;
A
#
# COMPACT_ATOMS: atom_id res chain seq x y z
N MET A 1 22.05 -25.64 -12.34
CA MET A 1 21.23 -25.28 -13.52
C MET A 1 19.77 -25.27 -13.05
N THR A 2 19.31 -24.12 -12.57
CA THR A 2 17.91 -23.92 -12.18
C THR A 2 17.12 -23.60 -13.43
N SER A 3 16.26 -24.53 -13.84
CA SER A 3 15.28 -24.34 -14.92
C SER A 3 14.32 -23.23 -14.49
N THR A 4 14.49 -22.03 -15.00
CA THR A 4 13.49 -20.96 -14.93
C THR A 4 12.33 -21.38 -15.83
N ALA A 5 11.20 -21.76 -15.23
CA ALA A 5 9.95 -21.89 -15.98
C ALA A 5 9.69 -20.56 -16.71
N PRO A 6 9.12 -20.58 -17.93
CA PRO A 6 8.81 -19.33 -18.64
C PRO A 6 7.87 -18.49 -17.79
N ALA A 7 8.21 -17.22 -17.58
CA ALA A 7 7.37 -16.27 -16.89
C ALA A 7 5.98 -16.26 -17.57
N THR A 8 4.93 -16.50 -16.81
CA THR A 8 3.56 -16.48 -17.33
C THR A 8 3.24 -15.02 -17.65
N THR A 9 3.23 -14.67 -18.93
CA THR A 9 2.87 -13.30 -19.35
C THR A 9 1.35 -13.19 -19.32
N LEU A 10 0.82 -12.38 -18.41
CA LEU A 10 -0.62 -12.09 -18.32
C LEU A 10 -0.99 -10.86 -19.16
N THR A 11 -2.19 -10.88 -19.70
CA THR A 11 -2.81 -9.70 -20.31
C THR A 11 -3.53 -8.86 -19.25
N PRO A 12 -3.77 -7.54 -19.48
CA PRO A 12 -4.58 -6.71 -18.59
C PRO A 12 -5.96 -7.31 -18.29
N ALA A 13 -6.60 -7.96 -19.27
CA ALA A 13 -7.91 -8.59 -19.10
C ALA A 13 -7.86 -9.83 -18.17
N GLU A 14 -6.83 -10.63 -18.27
CA GLU A 14 -6.60 -11.76 -17.36
C GLU A 14 -6.29 -11.28 -15.95
N THR A 15 -5.46 -10.26 -15.82
CA THR A 15 -5.16 -9.61 -14.54
C THR A 15 -6.41 -9.03 -13.90
N SER A 16 -7.27 -8.37 -14.66
CA SER A 16 -8.57 -7.88 -14.16
C SER A 16 -9.42 -9.01 -13.58
N ARG A 17 -9.54 -10.12 -14.29
CA ARG A 17 -10.32 -11.27 -13.81
C ARG A 17 -9.76 -11.83 -12.51
N LEU A 18 -8.45 -12.00 -12.41
CA LEU A 18 -7.79 -12.50 -11.21
C LEU A 18 -7.93 -11.51 -10.04
N ALA A 19 -7.77 -10.21 -10.29
CA ALA A 19 -7.94 -9.18 -9.28
C ALA A 19 -9.35 -9.18 -8.68
N HIS A 20 -10.39 -9.27 -9.51
CA HIS A 20 -11.76 -9.40 -9.04
C HIS A 20 -11.98 -10.69 -8.23
N ALA A 21 -11.44 -11.82 -8.68
CA ALA A 21 -11.54 -13.08 -7.94
C ALA A 21 -10.86 -13.00 -6.57
N VAL A 22 -9.73 -12.30 -6.44
CA VAL A 22 -9.06 -12.05 -5.15
C VAL A 22 -9.95 -11.18 -4.25
N VAL A 23 -10.52 -10.10 -4.76
CA VAL A 23 -11.44 -9.23 -3.99
C VAL A 23 -12.67 -10.01 -3.54
N ASP A 24 -13.29 -10.78 -4.43
CA ASP A 24 -14.47 -11.59 -4.12
C ASP A 24 -14.18 -12.64 -3.04
N GLU A 25 -12.99 -13.26 -3.07
CA GLU A 25 -12.55 -14.18 -2.03
C GLU A 25 -12.42 -13.48 -0.67
N ILE A 26 -11.80 -12.30 -0.63
CA ILE A 26 -11.59 -11.52 0.59
C ILE A 26 -12.92 -11.01 1.16
N GLU A 27 -13.90 -10.67 0.32
CA GLU A 27 -15.24 -10.20 0.74
C GLU A 27 -16.03 -11.28 1.50
N LYS A 28 -15.64 -12.55 1.44
CA LYS A 28 -16.19 -13.58 2.31
C LYS A 28 -15.96 -13.29 3.80
N VAL A 29 -14.89 -12.56 4.12
CA VAL A 29 -14.48 -12.18 5.49
C VAL A 29 -14.67 -10.69 5.75
N VAL A 30 -14.25 -9.84 4.83
CA VAL A 30 -14.26 -8.37 4.97
C VAL A 30 -15.53 -7.81 4.35
N VAL A 31 -16.37 -7.16 5.16
CA VAL A 31 -17.67 -6.62 4.73
C VAL A 31 -17.56 -5.13 4.42
N GLY A 32 -18.22 -4.66 3.36
CA GLY A 32 -18.43 -3.24 3.06
C GLY A 32 -17.16 -2.46 2.71
N ARG A 33 -16.13 -3.12 2.20
CA ARG A 33 -14.81 -2.50 1.93
C ARG A 33 -14.31 -2.70 0.51
N ARG A 34 -15.17 -3.09 -0.44
CA ARG A 34 -14.78 -3.43 -1.81
C ARG A 34 -13.84 -2.40 -2.43
N ARG A 35 -14.20 -1.12 -2.39
CA ARG A 35 -13.35 -0.05 -2.95
C ARG A 35 -11.97 0.02 -2.27
N SER A 36 -11.91 -0.18 -0.95
CA SER A 36 -10.64 -0.21 -0.24
C SER A 36 -9.82 -1.46 -0.59
N LEU A 37 -10.47 -2.61 -0.79
CA LEU A 37 -9.81 -3.83 -1.23
C LEU A 37 -9.24 -3.69 -2.65
N GLU A 38 -9.98 -3.07 -3.57
CA GLU A 38 -9.51 -2.76 -4.91
C GLU A 38 -8.28 -1.86 -4.89
N LEU A 39 -8.29 -0.80 -4.08
CA LEU A 39 -7.14 0.10 -3.90
C LEU A 39 -5.92 -0.63 -3.30
N VAL A 40 -6.14 -1.56 -2.36
CA VAL A 40 -5.04 -2.34 -1.75
C VAL A 40 -4.38 -3.28 -2.75
N LEU A 41 -5.15 -3.88 -3.66
CA LEU A 41 -4.56 -4.68 -4.75
C LEU A 41 -3.63 -3.87 -5.63
N LEU A 42 -3.83 -2.55 -5.67
CA LEU A 42 -3.01 -1.62 -6.45
C LEU A 42 -1.75 -1.16 -5.72
N GLU A 43 -1.62 -1.38 -4.40
CA GLU A 43 -0.50 -1.23 -3.46
C GLU A 43 -0.87 -0.44 -2.17
N ASP A 44 -0.40 -0.92 -1.04
CA ASP A 44 -0.18 -0.40 0.33
C ASP A 44 -1.19 0.55 1.04
N VAL A 45 -1.78 0.09 2.18
CA VAL A 45 -2.84 0.85 2.90
C VAL A 45 -2.76 0.82 4.43
N PRO A 46 -2.99 1.92 5.15
CA PRO A 46 -3.36 1.93 6.57
C PRO A 46 -4.85 2.20 6.84
N GLY A 47 -5.50 1.48 7.75
CA GLY A 47 -6.87 1.77 8.20
C GLY A 47 -7.58 0.70 9.04
N LEU A 48 -8.77 0.97 9.60
CA LEU A 48 -9.58 0.13 10.51
C LEU A 48 -9.89 -1.27 9.94
N GLY A 49 -9.70 -2.31 10.76
CA GLY A 49 -9.78 -3.72 10.33
C GLY A 49 -8.50 -4.25 9.66
N LYS A 50 -7.44 -3.51 9.77
CA LYS A 50 -6.13 -3.59 9.14
C LYS A 50 -5.51 -4.99 9.19
N THR A 51 -5.37 -5.55 10.37
CA THR A 51 -4.73 -6.87 10.57
C THR A 51 -5.51 -8.00 9.89
N MET A 52 -6.85 -7.94 9.98
CA MET A 52 -7.71 -8.93 9.31
C MET A 52 -7.59 -8.80 7.80
N MET A 53 -7.65 -7.60 7.26
CA MET A 53 -7.54 -7.33 5.83
C MET A 53 -6.18 -7.78 5.27
N ALA A 54 -5.07 -7.42 5.94
CA ALA A 54 -3.73 -7.86 5.55
C ALA A 54 -3.61 -9.38 5.52
N ARG A 55 -4.17 -10.06 6.53
CA ARG A 55 -4.20 -11.53 6.58
C ARG A 55 -5.05 -12.12 5.46
N CYS A 56 -6.22 -11.54 5.16
CA CYS A 56 -7.04 -11.97 4.04
C CYS A 56 -6.33 -11.83 2.70
N PHE A 57 -5.63 -10.70 2.47
CA PHE A 57 -4.81 -10.53 1.27
C PHE A 57 -3.70 -11.57 1.18
N SER A 58 -2.95 -11.83 2.25
CA SER A 58 -1.88 -12.83 2.21
C SER A 58 -2.41 -14.22 1.86
N GLN A 59 -3.57 -14.59 2.38
CA GLN A 59 -4.22 -15.88 2.09
C GLN A 59 -4.70 -15.94 0.64
N ALA A 60 -5.48 -14.95 0.18
CA ALA A 60 -6.03 -14.93 -1.16
C ALA A 60 -4.95 -14.81 -2.26
N LEU A 61 -3.83 -14.12 -1.97
CA LEU A 61 -2.69 -13.98 -2.87
C LEU A 61 -1.66 -15.12 -2.74
N GLY A 62 -1.82 -16.06 -1.81
CA GLY A 62 -0.87 -17.14 -1.58
C GLY A 62 0.51 -16.67 -1.13
N LEU A 63 0.59 -15.52 -0.41
CA LEU A 63 1.84 -14.91 0.01
C LEU A 63 2.18 -15.23 1.46
N SER A 64 3.47 -15.36 1.76
CA SER A 64 3.95 -15.42 3.15
C SER A 64 3.64 -14.11 3.87
N PHE A 65 3.20 -14.21 5.13
CA PHE A 65 2.74 -13.07 5.93
C PHE A 65 3.45 -12.97 7.27
N ARG A 66 3.86 -11.75 7.62
CA ARG A 66 4.31 -11.43 8.98
C ARG A 66 3.69 -10.12 9.45
N ARG A 67 3.40 -10.03 10.75
CA ARG A 67 2.97 -8.81 11.43
C ARG A 67 4.03 -8.40 12.42
N VAL A 68 4.40 -7.13 12.41
CA VAL A 68 5.25 -6.50 13.42
C VAL A 68 4.45 -5.38 14.06
N GLN A 69 4.30 -5.46 15.39
CA GLN A 69 3.76 -4.37 16.19
C GLN A 69 4.91 -3.41 16.49
N PHE A 70 4.79 -2.18 16.03
CA PHE A 70 5.79 -1.15 16.27
C PHE A 70 5.60 -0.56 17.68
N THR A 71 6.63 -0.64 18.50
CA THR A 71 6.66 -0.18 19.88
C THR A 71 7.86 0.77 20.11
N PRO A 72 7.83 1.62 21.14
CA PRO A 72 8.92 2.56 21.38
C PRO A 72 10.30 1.94 21.59
N ASP A 73 10.35 0.70 22.03
CA ASP A 73 11.58 -0.08 22.31
C ASP A 73 12.06 -0.93 21.14
N LEU A 74 11.30 -1.00 20.02
CA LEU A 74 11.65 -1.78 18.85
C LEU A 74 12.90 -1.22 18.16
N LEU A 75 13.90 -2.09 17.93
CA LEU A 75 15.16 -1.72 17.29
C LEU A 75 15.13 -2.04 15.77
N PRO A 76 15.95 -1.37 14.96
CA PRO A 76 16.10 -1.70 13.54
C PRO A 76 16.41 -3.19 13.29
N ALA A 77 17.29 -3.77 14.10
CA ALA A 77 17.70 -5.17 14.01
C ALA A 77 16.53 -6.17 14.26
N ASP A 78 15.53 -5.77 15.06
CA ASP A 78 14.33 -6.59 15.30
C ASP A 78 13.48 -6.73 14.03
N ILE A 79 13.60 -5.78 13.09
CA ILE A 79 12.91 -5.79 11.80
C ILE A 79 13.76 -6.46 10.73
N THR A 80 15.04 -6.07 10.61
CA THR A 80 15.92 -6.49 9.52
C THR A 80 16.64 -7.82 9.78
N GLY A 81 16.76 -8.21 11.05
CA GLY A 81 17.53 -9.38 11.44
C GLY A 81 18.93 -9.02 11.98
N ILE A 82 19.58 -10.01 12.54
CA ILE A 82 20.89 -9.89 13.19
C ILE A 82 21.80 -11.06 12.85
N SER A 83 23.11 -10.82 12.85
CA SER A 83 24.12 -11.89 12.85
C SER A 83 24.39 -12.32 14.27
N VAL A 84 24.25 -13.62 14.53
CA VAL A 84 24.49 -14.23 15.83
C VAL A 84 25.73 -15.12 15.73
N TYR A 85 26.65 -14.99 16.65
CA TYR A 85 27.85 -15.87 16.71
C TYR A 85 27.43 -17.27 17.16
N ASP A 86 27.74 -18.28 16.34
CA ASP A 86 27.62 -19.69 16.69
C ASP A 86 28.96 -20.20 17.29
N PRO A 87 29.03 -20.48 18.59
CA PRO A 87 30.25 -20.98 19.21
C PRO A 87 30.66 -22.37 18.72
N GLY A 88 29.68 -23.19 18.28
CA GLY A 88 29.94 -24.55 17.79
C GLY A 88 30.59 -24.55 16.41
N ALA A 89 30.04 -23.76 15.49
CA ALA A 89 30.56 -23.56 14.13
C ALA A 89 31.71 -22.54 14.07
N ARG A 90 31.87 -21.70 15.10
CA ARG A 90 32.81 -20.57 15.16
C ARG A 90 32.63 -19.56 14.02
N THR A 91 31.35 -19.36 13.60
CA THR A 91 30.97 -18.48 12.52
C THR A 91 29.82 -17.59 12.98
N PHE A 92 29.63 -16.47 12.27
CA PHE A 92 28.42 -15.69 12.41
C PHE A 92 27.32 -16.24 11.47
N GLU A 93 26.16 -16.46 12.03
CA GLU A 93 24.97 -16.88 11.29
C GLU A 93 23.96 -15.73 11.27
N PHE A 94 23.53 -15.33 10.08
CA PHE A 94 22.50 -14.32 9.94
C PHE A 94 21.11 -14.92 10.23
N ARG A 95 20.42 -14.35 11.20
CA ARG A 95 19.02 -14.65 11.51
C ARG A 95 18.11 -13.60 10.90
N PRO A 96 17.37 -13.95 9.82
CA PRO A 96 16.51 -12.99 9.13
C PRO A 96 15.39 -12.51 10.05
N GLY A 97 15.19 -11.18 10.04
CA GLY A 97 14.10 -10.52 10.74
C GLY A 97 12.74 -10.71 10.02
N PRO A 98 11.66 -10.17 10.59
CA PRO A 98 10.33 -10.30 10.02
C PRO A 98 10.15 -9.63 8.65
N VAL A 99 11.03 -8.72 8.24
CA VAL A 99 11.00 -8.12 6.90
C VAL A 99 11.23 -9.15 5.78
N PHE A 100 11.85 -10.30 6.08
CA PHE A 100 12.00 -11.40 5.13
C PHE A 100 10.70 -12.19 4.97
N THR A 101 9.71 -11.52 4.41
CA THR A 101 8.38 -12.05 4.07
C THR A 101 7.88 -11.36 2.80
N GLN A 102 6.83 -11.90 2.17
CA GLN A 102 6.28 -11.30 0.96
C GLN A 102 5.25 -10.20 1.28
N LEU A 103 4.47 -10.36 2.34
CA LEU A 103 3.54 -9.36 2.82
C LEU A 103 3.83 -9.08 4.30
N LEU A 104 4.27 -7.88 4.60
CA LEU A 104 4.55 -7.39 5.95
C LEU A 104 3.48 -6.42 6.40
N LEU A 105 2.87 -6.66 7.55
CA LEU A 105 2.05 -5.66 8.24
C LEU A 105 2.90 -4.97 9.31
N ALA A 106 3.24 -3.71 9.08
CA ALA A 106 3.87 -2.82 10.04
C ALA A 106 2.78 -2.08 10.82
N ASP A 107 2.41 -2.62 11.98
CA ASP A 107 1.26 -2.11 12.75
C ASP A 107 1.72 -1.01 13.71
N GLU A 108 1.05 0.18 13.66
CA GLU A 108 1.34 1.37 14.44
C GLU A 108 2.78 1.90 14.24
N ILE A 109 3.19 2.08 12.98
CA ILE A 109 4.56 2.49 12.63
C ILE A 109 4.99 3.81 13.30
N ASN A 110 4.04 4.69 13.63
CA ASN A 110 4.28 5.96 14.30
C ASN A 110 4.63 5.82 15.80
N ARG A 111 4.55 4.63 16.39
CA ARG A 111 4.94 4.40 17.81
C ARG A 111 6.43 4.12 18.01
N THR A 112 7.19 3.91 16.96
CA THR A 112 8.60 3.58 17.05
C THR A 112 9.50 4.77 16.68
N PRO A 113 10.74 4.86 17.23
CA PRO A 113 11.65 5.94 16.90
C PRO A 113 12.00 6.02 15.40
N PRO A 114 12.34 7.22 14.90
CA PRO A 114 12.62 7.46 13.47
C PRO A 114 13.71 6.54 12.88
N LYS A 115 14.66 6.10 13.69
CA LYS A 115 15.73 5.20 13.23
C LYS A 115 15.19 3.83 12.80
N THR A 116 14.23 3.31 13.54
CA THR A 116 13.59 2.01 13.25
C THR A 116 12.60 2.14 12.08
N GLN A 117 11.87 3.27 12.00
CA GLN A 117 11.05 3.58 10.83
C GLN A 117 11.91 3.64 9.55
N ALA A 118 13.08 4.30 9.61
CA ALA A 118 14.00 4.42 8.48
C ALA A 118 14.48 3.07 7.97
N ALA A 119 14.75 2.10 8.84
CA ALA A 119 15.20 0.76 8.44
C ALA A 119 14.12 0.02 7.62
N LEU A 120 12.84 0.12 8.01
CA LEU A 120 11.76 -0.45 7.21
C LEU A 120 11.62 0.26 5.86
N LEU A 121 11.65 1.59 5.88
CA LEU A 121 11.49 2.39 4.65
C LEU A 121 12.66 2.23 3.67
N GLU A 122 13.86 1.92 4.16
CA GLU A 122 15.00 1.54 3.33
C GLU A 122 14.75 0.17 2.69
N ALA A 123 14.35 -0.82 3.48
CA ALA A 123 14.01 -2.15 2.98
C ALA A 123 12.89 -2.11 1.92
N MET A 124 11.88 -1.22 2.09
CA MET A 124 10.82 -0.99 1.09
C MET A 124 11.35 -0.39 -0.21
N ALA A 125 12.28 0.56 -0.12
CA ALA A 125 12.78 1.27 -1.29
C ALA A 125 13.79 0.45 -2.10
N GLU A 126 14.61 -0.35 -1.41
CA GLU A 126 15.72 -1.09 -2.01
C GLU A 126 15.38 -2.57 -2.27
N GLU A 127 14.24 -3.06 -1.75
CA GLU A 127 13.82 -4.47 -1.78
C GLU A 127 14.91 -5.45 -1.26
N GLN A 128 15.75 -4.95 -0.38
CA GLN A 128 16.89 -5.66 0.21
C GLN A 128 17.23 -5.13 1.60
N VAL A 129 18.02 -5.91 2.35
CA VAL A 129 18.59 -5.52 3.63
C VAL A 129 20.11 -5.64 3.56
N SER A 130 20.81 -4.57 3.95
CA SER A 130 22.27 -4.59 4.10
C SER A 130 22.65 -4.68 5.59
N SER A 131 23.34 -5.76 5.97
CA SER A 131 23.81 -6.01 7.33
C SER A 131 25.18 -6.71 7.28
N ASP A 132 26.10 -6.27 8.13
CA ASP A 132 27.43 -6.85 8.28
C ASP A 132 28.24 -6.92 6.97
N GLY A 133 28.07 -5.94 6.09
CA GLY A 133 28.74 -5.87 4.79
C GLY A 133 28.15 -6.78 3.71
N GLU A 134 27.08 -7.50 4.02
CA GLU A 134 26.35 -8.32 3.05
C GLU A 134 24.98 -7.72 2.72
N THR A 135 24.60 -7.79 1.46
CA THR A 135 23.29 -7.39 0.98
C THR A 135 22.45 -8.63 0.69
N ARG A 136 21.28 -8.68 1.28
CA ARG A 136 20.35 -9.82 1.19
C ARG A 136 19.02 -9.34 0.56
N PRO A 137 18.64 -9.86 -0.63
CA PRO A 137 17.38 -9.51 -1.26
C PRO A 137 16.19 -10.01 -0.45
N LEU A 138 15.10 -9.26 -0.48
CA LEU A 138 13.84 -9.66 0.13
C LEU A 138 13.05 -10.61 -0.80
N PRO A 139 12.20 -11.48 -0.24
CA PRO A 139 11.31 -12.33 -1.02
C PRO A 139 10.39 -11.50 -1.91
N GLN A 140 10.22 -11.91 -3.17
CA GLN A 140 9.33 -11.21 -4.12
C GLN A 140 8.00 -11.93 -4.31
N PRO A 141 6.88 -11.19 -4.52
CA PRO A 141 6.78 -9.73 -4.40
C PRO A 141 6.94 -9.30 -2.93
N PHE A 142 7.56 -8.16 -2.67
CA PHE A 142 7.65 -7.58 -1.33
C PHE A 142 6.63 -6.44 -1.20
N VAL A 143 5.69 -6.58 -0.29
CA VAL A 143 4.60 -5.63 -0.05
C VAL A 143 4.54 -5.29 1.44
N VAL A 144 4.48 -4.01 1.77
CA VAL A 144 4.34 -3.53 3.14
C VAL A 144 3.01 -2.82 3.31
N LEU A 145 2.21 -3.28 4.25
CA LEU A 145 1.04 -2.58 4.75
C LEU A 145 1.43 -1.91 6.07
N ALA A 146 1.43 -0.58 6.10
CA ALA A 146 1.70 0.17 7.32
C ALA A 146 0.40 0.74 7.91
N THR A 147 0.30 0.73 9.23
CA THR A 147 -0.82 1.38 9.91
C THR A 147 -0.33 2.54 10.76
N ASP A 148 -1.12 3.59 10.76
CA ASP A 148 -0.96 4.76 11.60
C ASP A 148 -2.18 4.87 12.53
N ASN A 149 -1.96 5.21 13.79
CA ASN A 149 -3.03 5.49 14.75
C ASN A 149 -3.03 6.99 15.09
N PRO A 150 -3.91 7.78 14.46
CA PRO A 150 -3.90 9.24 14.62
C PRO A 150 -4.46 9.71 15.98
N ILE A 151 -5.04 8.81 16.79
CA ILE A 151 -5.74 9.19 18.02
C ILE A 151 -4.79 9.30 19.22
N GLU A 152 -3.66 8.61 19.20
CA GLU A 152 -2.68 8.63 20.28
C GLU A 152 -1.60 9.68 20.01
N TYR A 153 -1.69 10.85 20.69
CA TYR A 153 -0.70 11.93 20.57
C TYR A 153 0.52 11.74 21.47
N GLU A 154 0.39 11.03 22.60
CA GLU A 154 1.51 10.79 23.52
C GLU A 154 2.35 9.59 23.09
N GLY A 155 3.68 9.80 22.97
CA GLY A 155 4.63 8.73 22.63
C GLY A 155 4.65 8.32 21.15
N THR A 156 4.14 9.16 20.24
CA THR A 156 4.17 8.90 18.80
C THR A 156 5.21 9.77 18.09
N TYR A 157 5.81 9.19 17.05
CA TYR A 157 6.75 9.86 16.14
C TYR A 157 6.11 9.91 14.75
N ALA A 158 5.56 11.05 14.37
CA ALA A 158 5.00 11.22 13.05
C ALA A 158 6.06 10.94 11.98
N LEU A 159 5.67 10.24 10.91
CA LEU A 159 6.58 10.05 9.78
C LEU A 159 6.78 11.40 9.07
N PRO A 160 8.04 11.79 8.80
CA PRO A 160 8.33 12.95 7.98
C PRO A 160 7.73 12.83 6.58
N GLU A 161 7.37 13.95 5.96
CA GLU A 161 6.76 14.01 4.61
C GLU A 161 7.56 13.22 3.56
N ALA A 162 8.90 13.33 3.58
CA ALA A 162 9.79 12.59 2.67
C ALA A 162 9.74 11.06 2.87
N GLN A 163 9.28 10.60 4.03
CA GLN A 163 9.08 9.19 4.33
C GLN A 163 7.68 8.73 3.91
N LEU A 164 6.67 9.55 4.13
CA LEU A 164 5.30 9.30 3.66
C LEU A 164 5.24 9.20 2.12
N ASP A 165 6.07 9.97 1.40
CA ASP A 165 6.17 9.93 -0.06
C ASP A 165 6.66 8.58 -0.63
N ARG A 166 7.20 7.69 0.22
CA ARG A 166 7.59 6.32 -0.19
C ARG A 166 6.41 5.35 -0.27
N PHE A 167 5.29 5.65 0.43
CA PHE A 167 4.07 4.87 0.30
C PHE A 167 3.33 5.26 -0.98
N LEU A 168 2.91 4.28 -1.76
CA LEU A 168 2.24 4.54 -3.04
C LEU A 168 0.91 5.26 -2.82
N LEU A 169 0.14 4.82 -1.83
CA LEU A 169 -1.18 5.36 -1.53
C LEU A 169 -1.48 5.36 -0.03
N ARG A 170 -2.45 6.18 0.35
CA ARG A 170 -3.05 6.18 1.69
C ARG A 170 -4.56 6.04 1.58
N VAL A 171 -5.12 5.05 2.29
CA VAL A 171 -6.57 4.83 2.36
C VAL A 171 -7.07 4.98 3.78
N SER A 172 -8.20 5.64 3.94
CA SER A 172 -8.97 5.67 5.19
C SER A 172 -10.15 4.74 5.04
N LEU A 173 -10.28 3.76 5.92
CA LEU A 173 -11.40 2.83 5.87
C LEU A 173 -12.71 3.44 6.42
N GLY A 174 -12.63 4.46 7.27
CA GLY A 174 -13.80 5.05 7.92
C GLY A 174 -14.63 4.04 8.72
N TYR A 175 -15.81 4.41 9.15
CA TYR A 175 -16.78 3.50 9.75
C TYR A 175 -17.53 2.69 8.69
N LEU A 176 -18.12 1.56 9.08
CA LEU A 176 -19.02 0.80 8.23
C LEU A 176 -20.36 1.55 8.10
N SER A 177 -21.09 1.30 7.02
CA SER A 177 -22.49 1.70 6.95
C SER A 177 -23.34 0.86 7.92
N LEU A 178 -24.54 1.34 8.27
CA LEU A 178 -25.44 0.57 9.13
C LEU A 178 -25.73 -0.83 8.55
N ASP A 179 -25.92 -0.92 7.24
CA ASP A 179 -26.21 -2.18 6.56
C ASP A 179 -25.01 -3.14 6.61
N ASP A 180 -23.80 -2.60 6.40
CA ASP A 180 -22.56 -3.37 6.51
C ASP A 180 -22.28 -3.84 7.93
N GLU A 181 -22.57 -3.01 8.95
CA GLU A 181 -22.48 -3.40 10.35
C GLU A 181 -23.47 -4.52 10.67
N GLN A 182 -24.70 -4.40 10.20
CA GLN A 182 -25.72 -5.45 10.37
C GLN A 182 -25.28 -6.76 9.71
N GLU A 183 -24.75 -6.72 8.50
CA GLU A 183 -24.25 -7.92 7.80
C GLU A 183 -23.06 -8.53 8.56
N LEU A 184 -22.12 -7.70 9.05
CA LEU A 184 -21.00 -8.15 9.85
C LEU A 184 -21.48 -8.90 11.10
N LEU A 185 -22.45 -8.36 11.83
CA LEU A 185 -23.05 -8.99 13.00
C LEU A 185 -23.78 -10.28 12.63
N ALA A 186 -24.54 -10.29 11.53
CA ALA A 186 -25.24 -11.47 11.04
C ALA A 186 -24.27 -12.60 10.65
N ARG A 187 -23.17 -12.29 9.96
CA ARG A 187 -22.11 -13.27 9.65
C ARG A 187 -21.48 -13.82 10.92
N ARG A 188 -21.24 -12.97 11.93
CA ARG A 188 -20.68 -13.39 13.21
C ARG A 188 -21.61 -14.38 13.96
N LEU A 189 -22.89 -14.13 13.93
CA LEU A 189 -23.89 -15.03 14.53
C LEU A 189 -23.98 -16.38 13.81
N ARG A 190 -23.84 -16.39 12.48
CA ARG A 190 -23.90 -17.62 11.67
C ARG A 190 -22.63 -18.47 11.78
N HIS A 191 -21.44 -17.86 11.81
CA HIS A 191 -20.15 -18.56 11.70
C HIS A 191 -19.33 -18.56 13.00
N GLY A 192 -19.83 -17.95 14.07
CA GLY A 192 -19.10 -17.84 15.35
C GLY A 192 -17.90 -16.91 15.26
N TRP A 193 -16.91 -17.11 16.14
CA TRP A 193 -15.75 -16.21 16.26
C TRP A 193 -14.60 -16.52 15.29
N ALA A 194 -14.55 -17.71 14.75
CA ALA A 194 -13.55 -18.06 13.75
C ALA A 194 -13.93 -17.46 12.38
N PRO A 195 -13.05 -16.68 11.75
CA PRO A 195 -13.30 -16.25 10.37
C PRO A 195 -13.27 -17.46 9.44
N PRO A 196 -14.04 -17.46 8.34
CA PRO A 196 -13.92 -18.50 7.32
C PRO A 196 -12.48 -18.57 6.79
N GLU A 197 -12.02 -19.77 6.47
CA GLU A 197 -10.75 -19.96 5.79
C GLU A 197 -10.88 -19.48 4.36
N LEU A 198 -9.92 -18.66 3.91
CA LEU A 198 -9.81 -18.21 2.53
C LEU A 198 -8.90 -19.15 1.76
N SER A 199 -9.24 -19.38 0.51
CA SER A 199 -8.40 -20.12 -0.43
C SER A 199 -7.46 -19.19 -1.16
N ALA A 200 -6.24 -19.63 -1.47
CA ALA A 200 -5.37 -18.91 -2.37
C ALA A 200 -5.97 -18.92 -3.79
N VAL A 201 -6.21 -17.75 -4.33
CA VAL A 201 -6.73 -17.54 -5.69
C VAL A 201 -5.59 -17.50 -6.69
N VAL A 202 -4.46 -16.95 -6.27
CA VAL A 202 -3.21 -16.80 -7.04
C VAL A 202 -2.02 -17.17 -6.16
N ASP A 203 -0.84 -17.21 -6.75
CA ASP A 203 0.44 -17.40 -6.07
C ASP A 203 1.39 -16.22 -6.31
N ALA A 204 2.55 -16.23 -5.67
CA ALA A 204 3.54 -15.15 -5.78
C ALA A 204 3.99 -14.88 -7.23
N ALA A 205 4.18 -15.91 -8.03
CA ALA A 205 4.58 -15.77 -9.43
C ALA A 205 3.47 -15.11 -10.26
N THR A 206 2.23 -15.49 -10.01
CA THR A 206 1.06 -14.88 -10.66
C THR A 206 0.90 -13.40 -10.25
N VAL A 207 1.12 -13.04 -8.97
CA VAL A 207 1.10 -11.65 -8.51
C VAL A 207 2.15 -10.80 -9.23
N ILE A 208 3.37 -11.32 -9.41
CA ILE A 208 4.42 -10.63 -10.19
C ILE A 208 3.95 -10.43 -11.64
N ALA A 209 3.43 -11.48 -12.29
CA ALA A 209 2.93 -11.39 -13.65
C ALA A 209 1.75 -10.39 -13.78
N MET A 210 0.87 -10.29 -12.76
CA MET A 210 -0.18 -9.27 -12.70
C MET A 210 0.41 -7.85 -12.64
N ARG A 211 1.44 -7.62 -11.81
CA ARG A 211 2.14 -6.31 -11.75
C ARG A 211 2.76 -5.95 -13.12
N GLU A 212 3.46 -6.88 -13.75
CA GLU A 212 4.06 -6.67 -15.07
C GLU A 212 3.00 -6.36 -16.14
N SER A 213 1.83 -6.99 -16.08
CA SER A 213 0.75 -6.74 -17.04
C SER A 213 0.14 -5.34 -16.91
N ILE A 214 0.14 -4.74 -15.72
CA ILE A 214 -0.31 -3.36 -15.50
C ILE A 214 0.57 -2.36 -16.26
N GLU A 215 1.86 -2.66 -16.42
CA GLU A 215 2.78 -1.82 -17.20
C GLU A 215 2.45 -1.79 -18.70
N LEU A 216 1.70 -2.77 -19.20
CA LEU A 216 1.24 -2.81 -20.61
C LEU A 216 0.06 -1.89 -20.88
N VAL A 217 -0.61 -1.37 -19.84
CA VAL A 217 -1.75 -0.45 -19.99
C VAL A 217 -1.28 0.87 -20.58
N GLN A 218 -1.90 1.26 -21.69
CA GLN A 218 -1.53 2.46 -22.43
C GLN A 218 -1.96 3.74 -21.71
N VAL A 219 -1.12 4.76 -21.79
CA VAL A 219 -1.41 6.10 -21.25
C VAL A 219 -1.14 7.13 -22.32
N GLU A 220 -2.19 7.77 -22.78
CA GLU A 220 -2.10 8.82 -23.79
C GLU A 220 -1.33 10.05 -23.28
N PRO A 221 -0.57 10.76 -24.13
CA PRO A 221 0.18 11.95 -23.73
C PRO A 221 -0.68 13.04 -23.08
N SER A 222 -1.93 13.17 -23.47
CA SER A 222 -2.90 14.11 -22.88
C SER A 222 -3.21 13.77 -21.41
N VAL A 223 -3.38 12.48 -21.10
CA VAL A 223 -3.62 11.97 -19.74
C VAL A 223 -2.36 12.12 -18.88
N LEU A 224 -1.16 11.84 -19.44
CA LEU A 224 0.11 12.10 -18.75
C LEU A 224 0.26 13.58 -18.39
N ARG A 225 -0.07 14.48 -19.34
CA ARG A 225 -0.05 15.91 -19.10
C ARG A 225 -1.04 16.32 -18.02
N TYR A 226 -2.25 15.77 -18.02
CA TYR A 226 -3.26 16.01 -16.99
C TYR A 226 -2.76 15.64 -15.60
N ALA A 227 -2.21 14.43 -15.44
CA ALA A 227 -1.63 13.97 -14.17
C ALA A 227 -0.47 14.89 -13.72
N ALA A 228 0.43 15.24 -14.63
CA ALA A 228 1.53 16.16 -14.35
C ALA A 228 1.04 17.55 -13.94
N THR A 229 -0.03 18.06 -14.58
CA THR A 229 -0.65 19.36 -14.25
C THR A 229 -1.25 19.34 -12.86
N LEU A 230 -1.95 18.25 -12.45
CA LEU A 230 -2.47 18.08 -11.09
C LEU A 230 -1.35 18.16 -10.04
N VAL A 231 -0.26 17.44 -10.27
CA VAL A 231 0.92 17.45 -9.37
C VAL A 231 1.57 18.84 -9.33
N HIS A 232 1.72 19.49 -10.46
CA HIS A 232 2.27 20.86 -10.53
C HIS A 232 1.39 21.87 -9.80
N ALA A 233 0.10 21.86 -10.07
CA ALA A 233 -0.89 22.75 -9.45
C ALA A 233 -0.94 22.58 -7.92
N SER A 234 -0.66 21.36 -7.40
CA SER A 234 -0.59 21.14 -5.95
C SER A 234 0.50 21.98 -5.27
N ARG A 235 1.59 22.32 -5.98
CA ARG A 235 2.71 23.13 -5.46
C ARG A 235 2.39 24.62 -5.46
N GLU A 236 1.49 25.05 -6.32
CA GLU A 236 1.08 26.46 -6.47
C GLU A 236 -0.21 26.77 -5.71
N HIS A 237 -0.85 25.76 -5.11
CA HIS A 237 -2.12 25.95 -4.43
C HIS A 237 -1.97 26.82 -3.18
N PRO A 238 -2.82 27.86 -2.98
CA PRO A 238 -2.68 28.86 -1.89
C PRO A 238 -2.67 28.27 -0.49
N GLN A 239 -3.31 27.13 -0.28
CA GLN A 239 -3.45 26.45 1.00
C GLN A 239 -2.32 25.47 1.31
N VAL A 240 -1.39 25.27 0.38
CA VAL A 240 -0.32 24.26 0.47
C VAL A 240 1.00 24.91 0.86
N THR A 241 1.73 24.27 1.78
CA THR A 241 3.12 24.59 2.12
C THR A 241 4.09 23.74 1.29
N VAL A 242 3.79 22.41 1.19
CA VAL A 242 4.57 21.47 0.38
C VAL A 242 3.61 20.69 -0.49
N GLY A 243 3.74 20.82 -1.79
CA GLY A 243 2.96 20.07 -2.78
C GLY A 243 3.58 18.71 -3.13
N ALA A 244 2.87 17.90 -3.88
CA ALA A 244 3.30 16.58 -4.26
C ALA A 244 4.61 16.58 -5.06
N SER A 245 5.50 15.64 -4.77
CA SER A 245 6.77 15.42 -5.47
C SER A 245 6.55 14.78 -6.86
N PRO A 246 7.58 14.66 -7.71
CA PRO A 246 7.47 13.85 -8.93
C PRO A 246 7.09 12.39 -8.67
N ARG A 247 7.44 11.81 -7.51
CA ARG A 247 6.98 10.47 -7.10
C ARG A 247 5.45 10.40 -7.00
N GLY A 248 4.78 11.48 -6.54
CA GLY A 248 3.33 11.57 -6.55
C GLY A 248 2.73 11.44 -7.94
N GLY A 249 3.38 11.99 -8.97
CA GLY A 249 2.97 11.82 -10.36
C GLY A 249 3.14 10.39 -10.87
N LEU A 250 4.25 9.76 -10.53
CA LEU A 250 4.49 8.34 -10.86
C LEU A 250 3.47 7.43 -10.16
N ALA A 251 3.22 7.66 -8.88
CA ALA A 251 2.21 6.94 -8.11
C ALA A 251 0.82 7.12 -8.73
N LEU A 252 0.45 8.34 -9.10
CA LEU A 252 -0.85 8.64 -9.72
C LEU A 252 -1.06 7.87 -11.02
N ILE A 253 -0.05 7.79 -11.90
CA ILE A 253 -0.13 7.04 -13.16
C ILE A 253 -0.15 5.53 -12.91
N ALA A 254 0.69 5.01 -12.01
CA ALA A 254 0.69 3.59 -11.66
C ALA A 254 -0.69 3.14 -11.14
N MET A 255 -1.27 3.94 -10.23
CA MET A 255 -2.60 3.70 -9.69
C MET A 255 -3.70 3.81 -10.76
N ALA A 256 -3.62 4.78 -11.67
CA ALA A 256 -4.59 4.95 -12.74
C ALA A 256 -4.56 3.77 -13.74
N ARG A 257 -3.37 3.22 -14.04
CA ARG A 257 -3.24 1.98 -14.82
C ARG A 257 -3.92 0.79 -14.12
N GLY A 258 -3.67 0.62 -12.83
CA GLY A 258 -4.34 -0.42 -12.05
C GLY A 258 -5.86 -0.23 -12.01
N GLN A 259 -6.34 1.02 -11.88
CA GLN A 259 -7.78 1.34 -11.96
C GLN A 259 -8.37 0.96 -13.31
N ALA A 260 -7.68 1.28 -14.41
CA ALA A 260 -8.11 0.90 -15.76
C ALA A 260 -8.24 -0.63 -15.91
N VAL A 261 -7.28 -1.40 -15.37
CA VAL A 261 -7.34 -2.87 -15.34
C VAL A 261 -8.57 -3.36 -14.56
N LEU A 262 -8.86 -2.80 -13.39
CA LEU A 262 -10.06 -3.15 -12.61
C LEU A 262 -11.34 -2.85 -13.40
N GLU A 263 -11.35 -1.78 -14.18
CA GLU A 263 -12.45 -1.42 -15.09
C GLU A 263 -12.40 -2.19 -16.44
N ARG A 264 -11.57 -3.23 -16.53
CA ARG A 264 -11.40 -4.12 -17.71
C ARG A 264 -10.97 -3.39 -18.98
N ARG A 265 -10.12 -2.35 -18.82
CA ARG A 265 -9.55 -1.58 -19.92
C ARG A 265 -8.04 -1.76 -19.98
N ASP A 266 -7.47 -1.64 -21.17
CA ASP A 266 -6.05 -1.65 -21.46
C ASP A 266 -5.48 -0.26 -21.76
N PHE A 267 -6.26 0.77 -21.46
CA PHE A 267 -5.87 2.19 -21.56
C PHE A 267 -6.42 2.99 -20.37
N VAL A 268 -5.69 4.03 -20.00
CA VAL A 268 -6.05 4.95 -18.91
C VAL A 268 -6.90 6.11 -19.42
N THR A 269 -7.96 6.43 -18.69
CA THR A 269 -8.79 7.62 -18.91
C THR A 269 -8.53 8.70 -17.85
N PRO A 270 -8.94 9.96 -18.08
CA PRO A 270 -8.89 10.98 -17.02
C PRO A 270 -9.69 10.61 -15.77
N GLU A 271 -10.77 9.86 -15.92
CA GLU A 271 -11.61 9.36 -14.82
C GLU A 271 -10.85 8.40 -13.90
N ASP A 272 -9.95 7.57 -14.45
CA ASP A 272 -9.08 6.70 -13.65
C ASP A 272 -8.13 7.53 -12.79
N VAL A 273 -7.54 8.57 -13.37
CA VAL A 273 -6.67 9.51 -12.65
C VAL A 273 -7.44 10.18 -11.51
N LYS A 274 -8.67 10.66 -11.77
CA LYS A 274 -9.54 11.27 -10.75
C LYS A 274 -9.88 10.30 -9.63
N ALA A 275 -10.21 9.06 -9.98
CA ALA A 275 -10.64 8.02 -9.03
C ALA A 275 -9.56 7.69 -7.99
N VAL A 276 -8.28 7.80 -8.35
CA VAL A 276 -7.13 7.47 -7.50
C VAL A 276 -6.38 8.69 -6.97
N ALA A 277 -6.76 9.91 -7.37
CA ALA A 277 -6.03 11.13 -7.03
C ALA A 277 -5.93 11.37 -5.51
N VAL A 278 -7.04 11.23 -4.78
CA VAL A 278 -7.04 11.45 -3.32
C VAL A 278 -6.15 10.43 -2.61
N PRO A 279 -6.32 9.11 -2.77
CA PRO A 279 -5.44 8.13 -2.13
C PRO A 279 -3.97 8.27 -2.54
N ALA A 280 -3.67 8.67 -3.78
CA ALA A 280 -2.30 8.82 -4.26
C ALA A 280 -1.63 10.13 -3.84
N LEU A 281 -2.36 11.24 -3.71
CA LEU A 281 -1.76 12.57 -3.52
C LEU A 281 -1.97 13.17 -2.14
N ALA A 282 -3.07 12.88 -1.44
CA ALA A 282 -3.42 13.60 -0.21
C ALA A 282 -2.35 13.49 0.90
N HIS A 283 -1.68 12.35 1.03
CA HIS A 283 -0.62 12.14 2.03
C HIS A 283 0.73 12.78 1.63
N ARG A 284 0.84 13.31 0.40
CA ARG A 284 2.01 13.99 -0.15
C ARG A 284 1.90 15.52 -0.13
N ILE A 285 0.78 16.03 0.40
CA ILE A 285 0.47 17.46 0.42
C ILE A 285 0.40 17.93 1.88
N SER A 286 1.25 18.90 2.23
CA SER A 286 1.25 19.52 3.54
C SER A 286 0.57 20.89 3.48
N LEU A 287 -0.41 21.07 4.34
CA LEU A 287 -1.19 22.29 4.41
C LEU A 287 -0.49 23.36 5.25
N ARG A 288 -0.86 24.62 5.01
CA ARG A 288 -0.45 25.74 5.87
C ARG A 288 -1.03 25.58 7.27
N PRO A 289 -0.25 25.82 8.33
CA PRO A 289 -0.69 25.61 9.72
C PRO A 289 -1.97 26.37 10.09
N GLU A 290 -2.20 27.53 9.49
CA GLU A 290 -3.37 28.37 9.75
C GLU A 290 -4.71 27.70 9.35
N LEU A 291 -4.66 26.66 8.54
CA LEU A 291 -5.83 25.92 8.05
C LEU A 291 -6.34 24.88 9.05
N TRP A 292 -5.54 24.50 10.04
CA TRP A 292 -5.96 23.55 11.08
C TRP A 292 -7.21 24.00 11.82
N VAL A 293 -7.34 25.30 12.06
CA VAL A 293 -8.54 25.89 12.68
C VAL A 293 -9.78 25.77 11.79
N ARG A 294 -9.60 25.72 10.47
CA ARG A 294 -10.68 25.64 9.47
C ARG A 294 -11.07 24.21 9.11
N LYS A 295 -10.44 23.19 9.71
CA LYS A 295 -10.67 21.76 9.44
C LYS A 295 -10.52 21.38 7.95
N VAL A 296 -9.76 22.16 7.16
CA VAL A 296 -9.44 21.82 5.78
C VAL A 296 -8.47 20.64 5.79
N THR A 297 -8.71 19.67 4.93
CA THR A 297 -7.86 18.48 4.79
C THR A 297 -7.08 18.51 3.47
N SER A 298 -5.98 17.75 3.38
CA SER A 298 -5.26 17.58 2.11
C SER A 298 -6.14 16.91 1.04
N ALA A 299 -7.12 16.09 1.43
CA ALA A 299 -8.09 15.51 0.52
C ALA A 299 -9.01 16.59 -0.11
N ASP A 300 -9.39 17.61 0.67
CA ASP A 300 -10.18 18.74 0.14
C ASP A 300 -9.39 19.54 -0.89
N VAL A 301 -8.08 19.73 -0.66
CA VAL A 301 -7.19 20.36 -1.64
C VAL A 301 -7.10 19.55 -2.92
N VAL A 302 -6.94 18.22 -2.83
CA VAL A 302 -6.94 17.37 -4.04
C VAL A 302 -8.26 17.46 -4.78
N ALA A 303 -9.39 17.47 -4.06
CA ALA A 303 -10.71 17.66 -4.67
C ALA A 303 -10.85 19.03 -5.37
N ASP A 304 -10.27 20.09 -4.81
CA ASP A 304 -10.20 21.41 -5.45
C ASP A 304 -9.36 21.39 -6.73
N LEU A 305 -8.21 20.74 -6.68
CA LEU A 305 -7.35 20.58 -7.87
C LEU A 305 -8.07 19.84 -9.00
N LEU A 306 -8.81 18.77 -8.67
CA LEU A 306 -9.59 18.02 -9.65
C LEU A 306 -10.72 18.85 -10.29
N ARG A 307 -11.24 19.88 -9.60
CA ARG A 307 -12.24 20.80 -10.14
C ARG A 307 -11.63 21.92 -10.99
N SER A 308 -10.43 22.36 -10.63
CA SER A 308 -9.79 23.55 -11.24
C SER A 308 -8.93 23.22 -12.46
N VAL A 309 -8.34 22.02 -12.50
CA VAL A 309 -7.49 21.58 -13.62
C VAL A 309 -8.35 21.06 -14.76
N GLU A 310 -8.14 21.62 -15.95
CA GLU A 310 -8.86 21.23 -17.17
C GLU A 310 -8.60 19.77 -17.52
N VAL A 311 -9.68 19.07 -17.83
CA VAL A 311 -9.65 17.65 -18.21
C VAL A 311 -9.42 17.54 -19.70
N PRO A 312 -8.50 16.70 -20.18
CA PRO A 312 -8.30 16.47 -21.60
C PRO A 312 -9.55 15.83 -22.23
N HIS A 313 -9.86 16.27 -23.44
CA HIS A 313 -10.99 15.74 -24.25
C HIS A 313 -10.59 14.52 -25.04
#